data_188e3499027211432131a91d20038875
#
_entry.id   188e3499027211432131a91d20038875
#
_cell.length_a   1.000
_cell.length_b   1.000
_cell.length_c   1.000
_cell.angle_alpha   90.00
_cell.angle_beta   90.00
_cell.angle_gamma   90.00
#
_symmetry.space_group_name_H-M   'P 1'
#
loop_
_entity.id
_entity.type
_entity.pdbx_description
1 polymer ?
#
loop_
_entity_poly.entity_id
_entity_poly.type
_entity_poly.pdbx_seq_one_letter_code
_entity_poly.pdbx_strand_id
1 'polypeptide(L)'
;MIRVSEWKLPVTGNQKALEKKLAKALRVPVEEIKAYRIFKRSLDARKKDNIHYAYVVDAEVKNENKILEKNKDTELVPASITKIMTLTLIMEALEEGKIQLTDSVSVSEYAASMGGSQVFLEPNETQTVDTMIKCISIASANDAAVAMAEKIAGSEPNFVKKMNEKAKELGMKHTQFKNCTGLDDDIKSGHFSSAYDVGLMSRELIMKHPGISKYSTVWMDTIIHKTKKGESQFGLTNTNKLVRFYDGITGLKTGSTSKAKYCLSATAKRNGLNLIAVVMAAPDHKVRFSEAQALLDYGFANCSLYQDDYSGMKFDSPSVRGGIPEKLTVYPKKSFSHTFTAAYEKNKIEKKITYQELKAPIKKGTAVGFITYSYQGKTLGKVPLLAMQDIKKAGYTDYLLMALDRLLMAG
;
A
#
# COMPACT_ATOMS: atom_id res chain seq x y z
N MET A 1 -9.04 -15.28 15.77
CA MET A 1 -10.18 -16.19 15.48
C MET A 1 -10.76 -15.80 14.14
N ILE A 2 -10.82 -16.70 13.18
CA ILE A 2 -11.19 -16.47 11.79
C ILE A 2 -12.59 -17.01 11.55
N ARG A 3 -13.50 -16.18 11.00
CA ARG A 3 -14.85 -16.61 10.64
C ARG A 3 -14.90 -17.13 9.22
N VAL A 4 -15.33 -18.36 9.06
CA VAL A 4 -15.52 -19.01 7.74
C VAL A 4 -16.99 -19.31 7.55
N SER A 5 -17.57 -18.79 6.47
CA SER A 5 -19.01 -18.88 6.17
C SER A 5 -19.29 -19.71 4.92
N GLU A 6 -20.54 -20.13 4.78
CA GLU A 6 -21.11 -20.84 3.62
C GLU A 6 -20.57 -22.25 3.34
N TRP A 7 -20.21 -22.99 4.37
CA TRP A 7 -19.83 -24.39 4.19
C TRP A 7 -21.01 -25.32 4.18
N LYS A 8 -20.98 -26.23 3.24
CA LYS A 8 -22.00 -27.25 3.11
C LYS A 8 -21.41 -28.62 3.46
N LEU A 9 -21.98 -29.30 4.43
CA LEU A 9 -21.68 -30.68 4.79
C LEU A 9 -22.95 -31.53 4.66
N PRO A 10 -22.85 -32.78 4.18
CA PRO A 10 -23.96 -33.70 4.21
C PRO A 10 -24.51 -33.83 5.63
N VAL A 11 -25.80 -34.08 5.78
CA VAL A 11 -26.49 -34.24 7.09
C VAL A 11 -25.85 -35.37 7.94
N THR A 12 -25.24 -36.37 7.24
CA THR A 12 -24.51 -37.47 7.86
C THR A 12 -23.05 -37.15 8.22
N GLY A 13 -22.57 -35.92 7.94
CA GLY A 13 -21.21 -35.51 8.22
C GLY A 13 -20.89 -35.45 9.71
N ASN A 14 -19.78 -36.08 10.13
CA ASN A 14 -19.30 -36.08 11.51
C ASN A 14 -18.29 -34.91 11.77
N GLN A 15 -17.88 -34.75 13.03
CA GLN A 15 -16.95 -33.72 13.47
C GLN A 15 -15.60 -33.75 12.70
N LYS A 16 -15.05 -34.94 12.43
CA LYS A 16 -13.82 -35.12 11.65
C LYS A 16 -13.95 -34.58 10.20
N ALA A 17 -15.14 -34.73 9.61
CA ALA A 17 -15.43 -34.20 8.29
C ALA A 17 -15.51 -32.65 8.32
N LEU A 18 -16.04 -32.08 9.42
CA LEU A 18 -16.06 -30.64 9.65
C LEU A 18 -14.63 -30.10 9.76
N GLU A 19 -13.78 -30.72 10.61
CA GLU A 19 -12.38 -30.31 10.81
C GLU A 19 -11.55 -30.39 9.53
N LYS A 20 -11.66 -31.48 8.77
CA LYS A 20 -10.98 -31.60 7.46
C LYS A 20 -11.41 -30.53 6.46
N LYS A 21 -12.70 -30.22 6.45
CA LYS A 21 -13.23 -29.20 5.54
C LYS A 21 -12.87 -27.79 6.02
N LEU A 22 -12.80 -27.56 7.33
CA LEU A 22 -12.31 -26.34 7.96
C LEU A 22 -10.82 -26.14 7.61
N ALA A 23 -9.99 -27.15 7.83
CA ALA A 23 -8.59 -27.15 7.46
C ALA A 23 -8.36 -26.83 5.96
N LYS A 24 -9.18 -27.46 5.10
CA LYS A 24 -9.12 -27.18 3.64
C LYS A 24 -9.52 -25.73 3.31
N ALA A 25 -10.53 -25.18 3.95
CA ALA A 25 -10.98 -23.83 3.70
C ALA A 25 -10.00 -22.78 4.27
N LEU A 26 -9.43 -23.05 5.43
CA LEU A 26 -8.38 -22.25 6.03
C LEU A 26 -7.00 -22.50 5.38
N ARG A 27 -6.89 -23.53 4.53
CA ARG A 27 -5.66 -23.92 3.83
C ARG A 27 -4.49 -24.20 4.78
N VAL A 28 -4.79 -24.79 5.91
CA VAL A 28 -3.82 -25.23 6.93
C VAL A 28 -4.00 -26.71 7.22
N PRO A 29 -2.97 -27.43 7.73
CA PRO A 29 -3.12 -28.75 8.28
C PRO A 29 -4.14 -28.78 9.44
N VAL A 30 -4.83 -29.90 9.62
CA VAL A 30 -5.87 -30.03 10.69
C VAL A 30 -5.27 -29.76 12.07
N GLU A 31 -4.03 -30.20 12.30
CA GLU A 31 -3.26 -30.04 13.54
C GLU A 31 -2.88 -28.60 13.85
N GLU A 32 -3.00 -27.69 12.90
CA GLU A 32 -2.80 -26.24 13.12
C GLU A 32 -4.06 -25.53 13.62
N ILE A 33 -5.22 -26.17 13.57
CA ILE A 33 -6.45 -25.62 14.15
C ILE A 33 -6.40 -25.84 15.67
N LYS A 34 -6.26 -24.76 16.44
CA LYS A 34 -6.22 -24.81 17.91
C LYS A 34 -7.60 -25.08 18.50
N ALA A 35 -8.60 -24.37 18.00
CA ALA A 35 -9.97 -24.43 18.44
C ALA A 35 -10.91 -23.91 17.36
N TYR A 36 -12.16 -24.34 17.39
CA TYR A 36 -13.20 -23.74 16.56
C TYR A 36 -14.55 -23.76 17.29
N ARG A 37 -15.42 -22.83 16.92
CA ARG A 37 -16.78 -22.74 17.43
C ARG A 37 -17.75 -22.61 16.27
N ILE A 38 -18.78 -23.42 16.24
CA ILE A 38 -19.87 -23.26 15.27
C ILE A 38 -20.69 -22.03 15.67
N PHE A 39 -20.59 -20.97 14.91
CA PHE A 39 -21.34 -19.75 15.14
C PHE A 39 -22.80 -19.90 14.68
N LYS A 40 -22.99 -20.53 13.53
CA LYS A 40 -24.31 -20.76 12.95
C LYS A 40 -24.33 -22.08 12.18
N ARG A 41 -25.42 -22.83 12.33
CA ARG A 41 -25.74 -24.00 11.51
C ARG A 41 -27.16 -23.86 10.98
N SER A 42 -27.36 -23.95 9.70
CA SER A 42 -28.67 -23.92 9.05
C SER A 42 -28.80 -25.10 8.08
N LEU A 43 -30.02 -25.61 7.94
CA LEU A 43 -30.32 -26.67 6.98
C LEU A 43 -30.60 -26.06 5.63
N ASP A 44 -29.87 -26.49 4.61
CA ASP A 44 -30.13 -26.16 3.20
C ASP A 44 -30.78 -27.36 2.52
N ALA A 45 -32.09 -27.29 2.35
CA ALA A 45 -32.93 -28.34 1.74
C ALA A 45 -33.54 -27.88 0.41
N ARG A 46 -32.99 -26.85 -0.24
CA ARG A 46 -33.50 -26.30 -1.51
C ARG A 46 -33.49 -27.30 -2.65
N LYS A 47 -32.63 -28.32 -2.59
CA LYS A 47 -32.61 -29.46 -3.50
C LYS A 47 -32.92 -30.74 -2.71
N LYS A 48 -34.05 -31.38 -3.01
CA LYS A 48 -34.53 -32.58 -2.29
C LYS A 48 -33.52 -33.72 -2.23
N ASP A 49 -32.73 -33.89 -3.29
CA ASP A 49 -31.73 -34.96 -3.42
C ASP A 49 -30.34 -34.60 -2.85
N ASN A 50 -30.17 -33.37 -2.31
CA ASN A 50 -28.90 -32.92 -1.80
C ASN A 50 -29.09 -31.99 -0.58
N ILE A 51 -29.61 -32.59 0.50
CA ILE A 51 -29.83 -31.89 1.78
C ILE A 51 -28.50 -31.85 2.55
N HIS A 52 -28.11 -30.64 2.96
CA HIS A 52 -26.87 -30.46 3.72
C HIS A 52 -27.01 -29.34 4.77
N TYR A 53 -26.12 -29.36 5.76
CA TYR A 53 -25.98 -28.25 6.68
C TYR A 53 -25.04 -27.18 6.10
N ALA A 54 -25.46 -25.93 6.18
CA ALA A 54 -24.60 -24.76 5.95
C ALA A 54 -24.08 -24.28 7.30
N TYR A 55 -22.77 -24.14 7.42
CA TYR A 55 -22.06 -23.74 8.63
C TYR A 55 -21.42 -22.38 8.48
N VAL A 56 -21.45 -21.61 9.58
CA VAL A 56 -20.56 -20.49 9.84
C VAL A 56 -19.73 -20.88 11.06
N VAL A 57 -18.41 -20.90 10.92
CA VAL A 57 -17.50 -21.39 11.96
C VAL A 57 -16.45 -20.33 12.26
N ASP A 58 -16.26 -20.03 13.54
CA ASP A 58 -15.15 -19.24 14.03
C ASP A 58 -14.02 -20.21 14.41
N ALA A 59 -12.83 -20.04 13.82
CA ALA A 59 -11.68 -20.90 14.04
C ALA A 59 -10.45 -20.10 14.53
N GLU A 60 -9.68 -20.71 15.42
CA GLU A 60 -8.37 -20.22 15.85
C GLU A 60 -7.29 -21.19 15.34
N VAL A 61 -6.28 -20.66 14.65
CA VAL A 61 -5.16 -21.43 14.11
C VAL A 61 -3.84 -21.05 14.80
N LYS A 62 -2.88 -21.97 14.83
CA LYS A 62 -1.58 -21.77 15.50
C LYS A 62 -0.77 -20.63 14.85
N ASN A 63 -0.85 -20.52 13.53
CA ASN A 63 -0.12 -19.51 12.76
C ASN A 63 -1.05 -18.81 11.78
N GLU A 64 -1.67 -17.71 12.22
CA GLU A 64 -2.62 -16.94 11.42
C GLU A 64 -1.95 -16.29 10.19
N ASN A 65 -0.65 -16.00 10.25
CA ASN A 65 0.09 -15.42 9.13
C ASN A 65 0.14 -16.34 7.91
N LYS A 66 0.16 -17.68 8.09
CA LYS A 66 0.11 -18.64 6.97
C LYS A 66 -1.15 -18.53 6.11
N ILE A 67 -2.23 -18.00 6.67
CA ILE A 67 -3.50 -17.81 5.94
C ILE A 67 -3.43 -16.58 5.04
N LEU A 68 -2.68 -15.56 5.45
CA LEU A 68 -2.55 -14.28 4.76
C LEU A 68 -1.47 -14.30 3.67
N GLU A 69 -0.47 -15.16 3.81
CA GLU A 69 0.70 -15.21 2.93
C GLU A 69 0.79 -16.54 2.16
N LYS A 70 -0.24 -16.89 1.39
CA LYS A 70 -0.18 -18.10 0.55
C LYS A 70 0.65 -17.84 -0.70
N ASN A 71 1.73 -18.63 -0.88
CA ASN A 71 2.56 -18.61 -2.09
C ASN A 71 3.03 -17.19 -2.49
N LYS A 72 3.30 -16.34 -1.49
CA LYS A 72 3.57 -14.91 -1.67
C LYS A 72 4.74 -14.60 -2.59
N ASP A 73 5.74 -15.49 -2.66
CA ASP A 73 6.95 -15.34 -3.44
C ASP A 73 6.93 -16.13 -4.78
N THR A 74 5.81 -16.80 -5.09
CA THR A 74 5.69 -17.53 -6.36
C THR A 74 5.64 -16.56 -7.54
N GLU A 75 6.52 -16.79 -8.51
CA GLU A 75 6.59 -16.03 -9.75
C GLU A 75 5.41 -16.38 -10.66
N LEU A 76 4.59 -15.37 -10.95
CA LEU A 76 3.40 -15.48 -11.77
C LEU A 76 3.35 -14.34 -12.79
N VAL A 77 2.67 -14.56 -13.90
CA VAL A 77 2.43 -13.52 -14.90
C VAL A 77 1.51 -12.46 -14.29
N PRO A 78 1.93 -11.17 -14.23
CA PRO A 78 1.16 -10.13 -13.54
C PRO A 78 0.04 -9.54 -14.39
N ALA A 79 0.02 -9.74 -15.70
CA ALA A 79 -0.86 -9.03 -16.62
C ALA A 79 -0.83 -7.50 -16.36
N SER A 80 -1.95 -6.81 -16.49
CA SER A 80 -2.05 -5.36 -16.27
C SER A 80 -1.78 -4.87 -14.84
N ILE A 81 -1.49 -5.77 -13.87
CA ILE A 81 -0.91 -5.36 -12.57
C ILE A 81 0.43 -4.65 -12.78
N THR A 82 1.16 -4.98 -13.84
CA THR A 82 2.38 -4.29 -14.31
C THR A 82 2.22 -2.76 -14.32
N LYS A 83 1.04 -2.26 -14.68
CA LYS A 83 0.76 -0.82 -14.76
C LYS A 83 0.81 -0.09 -13.41
N ILE A 84 0.86 -0.82 -12.29
CA ILE A 84 1.15 -0.19 -10.98
C ILE A 84 2.56 0.42 -11.02
N MET A 85 3.55 -0.31 -11.55
CA MET A 85 4.91 0.23 -11.71
C MET A 85 4.94 1.36 -12.74
N THR A 86 4.20 1.24 -13.83
CA THR A 86 4.06 2.30 -14.85
C THR A 86 3.50 3.58 -14.22
N LEU A 87 2.41 3.49 -13.47
CA LEU A 87 1.82 4.61 -12.73
C LEU A 87 2.78 5.17 -11.68
N THR A 88 3.56 4.33 -10.99
CA THR A 88 4.57 4.79 -10.01
C THR A 88 5.60 5.70 -10.70
N LEU A 89 6.16 5.29 -11.82
CA LEU A 89 7.15 6.10 -12.54
C LEU A 89 6.55 7.37 -13.16
N ILE A 90 5.28 7.34 -13.57
CA ILE A 90 4.56 8.54 -14.04
C ILE A 90 4.41 9.54 -12.88
N MET A 91 3.97 9.07 -11.71
CA MET A 91 3.79 9.92 -10.55
C MET A 91 5.13 10.48 -10.03
N GLU A 92 6.21 9.69 -10.08
CA GLU A 92 7.56 10.18 -9.78
C GLU A 92 7.99 11.29 -10.74
N ALA A 93 7.77 11.11 -12.04
CA ALA A 93 8.11 12.13 -13.04
C ALA A 93 7.35 13.44 -12.83
N LEU A 94 6.08 13.37 -12.35
CA LEU A 94 5.30 14.55 -11.96
C LEU A 94 5.88 15.25 -10.73
N GLU A 95 6.23 14.51 -9.69
CA GLU A 95 6.78 15.06 -8.44
C GLU A 95 8.18 15.64 -8.63
N GLU A 96 8.98 15.05 -9.52
CA GLU A 96 10.29 15.56 -9.93
C GLU A 96 10.20 16.77 -10.87
N GLY A 97 9.00 17.15 -11.31
CA GLY A 97 8.77 18.26 -12.23
C GLY A 97 9.26 17.99 -13.67
N LYS A 98 9.52 16.72 -14.03
CA LYS A 98 9.90 16.33 -15.39
C LYS A 98 8.75 16.41 -16.38
N ILE A 99 7.53 16.24 -15.90
CA ILE A 99 6.28 16.41 -16.63
C ILE A 99 5.25 17.14 -15.75
N GLN A 100 4.26 17.74 -16.39
CA GLN A 100 3.12 18.38 -15.72
C GLN A 100 1.81 17.72 -16.17
N LEU A 101 0.75 17.80 -15.35
CA LEU A 101 -0.56 17.21 -15.69
C LEU A 101 -1.16 17.79 -16.99
N THR A 102 -0.81 19.04 -17.32
CA THR A 102 -1.27 19.75 -18.52
C THR A 102 -0.41 19.49 -19.75
N ASP A 103 0.73 18.83 -19.60
CA ASP A 103 1.61 18.56 -20.75
C ASP A 103 0.91 17.69 -21.79
N SER A 104 1.17 18.01 -23.06
CA SER A 104 0.68 17.21 -24.19
C SER A 104 1.53 15.95 -24.36
N VAL A 105 0.84 14.83 -24.55
CA VAL A 105 1.40 13.52 -24.88
C VAL A 105 0.96 13.16 -26.29
N SER A 106 1.88 13.06 -27.22
CA SER A 106 1.60 12.59 -28.58
C SER A 106 1.63 11.07 -28.62
N VAL A 107 0.70 10.49 -29.33
CA VAL A 107 0.55 9.04 -29.50
C VAL A 107 1.31 8.59 -30.73
N SER A 108 2.28 7.72 -30.58
CA SER A 108 3.02 7.10 -31.69
C SER A 108 2.17 6.04 -32.41
N GLU A 109 2.59 5.66 -33.61
CA GLU A 109 1.99 4.51 -34.31
C GLU A 109 2.11 3.22 -33.48
N TYR A 110 3.23 3.04 -32.78
CA TYR A 110 3.45 1.91 -31.89
C TYR A 110 2.49 1.91 -30.69
N ALA A 111 2.35 3.04 -30.01
CA ALA A 111 1.39 3.14 -28.89
C ALA A 111 -0.06 2.88 -29.36
N ALA A 112 -0.46 3.45 -30.50
CA ALA A 112 -1.80 3.26 -31.07
C ALA A 112 -2.07 1.82 -31.53
N SER A 113 -1.01 1.05 -31.87
CA SER A 113 -1.13 -0.34 -32.30
C SER A 113 -1.33 -1.36 -31.16
N MET A 114 -1.26 -0.90 -29.89
CA MET A 114 -1.37 -1.77 -28.73
C MET A 114 -2.70 -2.52 -28.69
N GLY A 115 -2.61 -3.83 -28.52
CA GLY A 115 -3.78 -4.70 -28.30
C GLY A 115 -4.25 -4.73 -26.85
N GLY A 116 -5.23 -5.60 -26.58
CA GLY A 116 -5.80 -5.81 -25.27
C GLY A 116 -6.69 -4.65 -24.78
N SER A 117 -6.56 -4.26 -23.50
CA SER A 117 -7.32 -3.11 -22.98
C SER A 117 -6.75 -1.81 -23.54
N GLN A 118 -7.58 -1.02 -24.19
CA GLN A 118 -7.19 0.23 -24.84
C GLN A 118 -8.35 1.23 -24.83
N VAL A 119 -8.05 2.49 -25.07
CA VAL A 119 -9.02 3.56 -25.26
C VAL A 119 -9.06 4.05 -26.71
N PHE A 120 -8.40 3.31 -27.62
CA PHE A 120 -8.39 3.53 -29.07
C PHE A 120 -7.80 4.89 -29.47
N LEU A 121 -6.67 5.27 -28.87
CA LEU A 121 -5.91 6.45 -29.28
C LEU A 121 -5.41 6.29 -30.72
N GLU A 122 -5.62 7.31 -31.56
CA GLU A 122 -5.14 7.30 -32.93
C GLU A 122 -3.68 7.81 -33.03
N PRO A 123 -2.90 7.37 -34.05
CA PRO A 123 -1.57 7.90 -34.29
C PRO A 123 -1.59 9.43 -34.46
N ASN A 124 -0.64 10.12 -33.82
CA ASN A 124 -0.53 11.57 -33.75
C ASN A 124 -1.69 12.28 -33.01
N GLU A 125 -2.60 11.56 -32.40
CA GLU A 125 -3.51 12.14 -31.41
C GLU A 125 -2.71 12.67 -30.21
N THR A 126 -3.19 13.76 -29.62
CA THR A 126 -2.59 14.34 -28.42
C THR A 126 -3.58 14.38 -27.29
N GLN A 127 -3.15 13.95 -26.12
CA GLN A 127 -3.91 14.00 -24.88
C GLN A 127 -3.05 14.61 -23.77
N THR A 128 -3.67 15.10 -22.71
CA THR A 128 -2.90 15.58 -21.55
C THR A 128 -2.37 14.40 -20.70
N VAL A 129 -1.29 14.63 -19.95
CA VAL A 129 -0.79 13.66 -18.95
C VAL A 129 -1.90 13.25 -17.98
N ASP A 130 -2.75 14.19 -17.51
CA ASP A 130 -3.91 13.90 -16.66
C ASP A 130 -4.87 12.89 -17.31
N THR A 131 -5.22 13.11 -18.58
CA THR A 131 -6.08 12.19 -19.35
C THR A 131 -5.43 10.81 -19.50
N MET A 132 -4.13 10.76 -19.78
CA MET A 132 -3.41 9.48 -19.91
C MET A 132 -3.41 8.69 -18.59
N ILE A 133 -3.22 9.35 -17.45
CA ILE A 133 -3.30 8.69 -16.13
C ILE A 133 -4.70 8.15 -15.89
N LYS A 134 -5.76 8.88 -16.26
CA LYS A 134 -7.15 8.38 -16.19
C LYS A 134 -7.34 7.13 -17.03
N CYS A 135 -6.90 7.14 -18.29
CA CYS A 135 -6.99 5.99 -19.19
C CYS A 135 -6.28 4.75 -18.63
N ILE A 136 -5.07 4.91 -18.08
CA ILE A 136 -4.28 3.81 -17.50
C ILE A 136 -4.92 3.29 -16.21
N SER A 137 -5.33 4.17 -15.32
CA SER A 137 -5.82 3.81 -13.99
C SER A 137 -7.24 3.22 -14.04
N ILE A 138 -8.16 3.84 -14.79
CA ILE A 138 -9.57 3.49 -14.85
C ILE A 138 -9.80 2.34 -15.83
N ALA A 139 -9.47 2.56 -17.11
CA ALA A 139 -9.74 1.61 -18.19
C ALA A 139 -8.60 0.60 -18.43
N SER A 140 -7.46 0.76 -17.75
CA SER A 140 -6.30 -0.13 -17.97
C SER A 140 -5.68 -0.02 -19.36
N ALA A 141 -5.76 1.12 -20.00
CA ALA A 141 -5.37 1.37 -21.39
C ALA A 141 -3.88 1.06 -21.66
N ASN A 142 -3.60 0.19 -22.62
CA ASN A 142 -2.25 -0.19 -23.03
C ASN A 142 -1.62 0.89 -23.92
N ASP A 143 -2.39 1.43 -24.85
CA ASP A 143 -2.02 2.54 -25.74
C ASP A 143 -1.57 3.77 -24.93
N ALA A 144 -2.34 4.19 -23.94
CA ALA A 144 -1.97 5.28 -23.05
C ALA A 144 -0.72 4.96 -22.20
N ALA A 145 -0.55 3.71 -21.76
CA ALA A 145 0.62 3.32 -20.98
C ALA A 145 1.92 3.39 -21.78
N VAL A 146 1.89 2.93 -23.04
CA VAL A 146 3.03 3.02 -23.97
C VAL A 146 3.33 4.48 -24.33
N ALA A 147 2.31 5.28 -24.67
CA ALA A 147 2.51 6.70 -24.97
C ALA A 147 3.15 7.46 -23.79
N MET A 148 2.76 7.16 -22.56
CA MET A 148 3.40 7.74 -21.37
C MET A 148 4.82 7.23 -21.15
N ALA A 149 5.11 5.96 -21.42
CA ALA A 149 6.44 5.40 -21.35
C ALA A 149 7.38 6.08 -22.35
N GLU A 150 6.92 6.31 -23.58
CA GLU A 150 7.65 7.04 -24.60
C GLU A 150 7.89 8.51 -24.21
N LYS A 151 6.87 9.20 -23.67
CA LYS A 151 6.97 10.57 -23.16
C LYS A 151 8.05 10.73 -22.09
N ILE A 152 8.15 9.77 -21.15
CA ILE A 152 9.06 9.87 -19.99
C ILE A 152 10.48 9.38 -20.30
N ALA A 153 10.62 8.37 -21.15
CA ALA A 153 11.90 7.69 -21.38
C ALA A 153 12.35 7.66 -22.85
N GLY A 154 11.60 8.30 -23.75
CA GLY A 154 11.87 8.33 -25.19
C GLY A 154 11.51 7.03 -25.91
N SER A 155 11.36 5.92 -25.19
CA SER A 155 10.90 4.63 -25.73
C SER A 155 10.43 3.68 -24.63
N GLU A 156 9.56 2.73 -24.97
CA GLU A 156 9.14 1.69 -24.01
C GLU A 156 10.32 0.86 -23.50
N PRO A 157 11.30 0.39 -24.31
CA PRO A 157 12.47 -0.34 -23.79
C PRO A 157 13.26 0.44 -22.72
N ASN A 158 13.45 1.73 -22.89
CA ASN A 158 14.11 2.58 -21.90
C ASN A 158 13.27 2.74 -20.63
N PHE A 159 11.95 2.84 -20.77
CA PHE A 159 11.03 2.88 -19.64
C PHE A 159 11.06 1.57 -18.86
N VAL A 160 11.10 0.42 -19.53
CA VAL A 160 11.22 -0.90 -18.91
C VAL A 160 12.52 -1.05 -18.12
N LYS A 161 13.63 -0.47 -18.59
CA LYS A 161 14.86 -0.41 -17.76
C LYS A 161 14.62 0.30 -16.44
N LYS A 162 13.96 1.48 -16.46
CA LYS A 162 13.59 2.22 -15.25
C LYS A 162 12.65 1.42 -14.35
N MET A 163 11.66 0.70 -14.91
CA MET A 163 10.78 -0.19 -14.15
C MET A 163 11.56 -1.27 -13.38
N ASN A 164 12.54 -1.91 -14.04
CA ASN A 164 13.36 -2.94 -13.41
C ASN A 164 14.37 -2.37 -12.40
N GLU A 165 14.90 -1.16 -12.64
CA GLU A 165 15.72 -0.42 -11.66
C GLU A 165 14.89 -0.11 -10.40
N LYS A 166 13.69 0.42 -10.58
CA LYS A 166 12.76 0.70 -9.47
C LYS A 166 12.35 -0.57 -8.73
N ALA A 167 12.12 -1.67 -9.42
CA ALA A 167 11.84 -2.96 -8.79
C ALA A 167 12.99 -3.41 -7.87
N LYS A 168 14.25 -3.24 -8.31
CA LYS A 168 15.43 -3.51 -7.47
C LYS A 168 15.51 -2.59 -6.26
N GLU A 169 15.27 -1.29 -6.45
CA GLU A 169 15.23 -0.29 -5.37
C GLU A 169 14.20 -0.66 -4.30
N LEU A 170 13.03 -1.12 -4.71
CA LEU A 170 11.96 -1.55 -3.81
C LEU A 170 12.20 -2.94 -3.17
N GLY A 171 13.26 -3.65 -3.58
CA GLY A 171 13.57 -4.99 -3.08
C GLY A 171 12.65 -6.08 -3.63
N MET A 172 12.06 -5.88 -4.80
CA MET A 172 11.20 -6.85 -5.50
C MET A 172 12.06 -7.98 -6.10
N LYS A 173 12.26 -9.04 -5.34
CA LYS A 173 13.20 -10.13 -5.67
C LYS A 173 12.68 -11.10 -6.72
N HIS A 174 11.36 -11.18 -6.86
CA HIS A 174 10.65 -12.10 -7.75
C HIS A 174 9.90 -11.34 -8.84
N THR A 175 10.55 -10.29 -9.40
CA THR A 175 9.92 -9.44 -10.43
C THR A 175 10.89 -9.12 -11.54
N GLN A 176 10.42 -9.28 -12.77
CA GLN A 176 11.06 -8.80 -13.98
C GLN A 176 10.00 -8.28 -14.95
N PHE A 177 10.19 -7.09 -15.45
CA PHE A 177 9.34 -6.49 -16.47
C PHE A 177 9.97 -6.59 -17.85
N LYS A 178 9.14 -6.85 -18.88
CA LYS A 178 9.53 -6.87 -20.29
C LYS A 178 8.81 -5.78 -21.10
N ASN A 179 7.67 -5.29 -20.58
CA ASN A 179 6.93 -4.17 -21.14
C ASN A 179 6.27 -3.35 -20.01
N CYS A 180 5.67 -2.22 -20.35
CA CYS A 180 5.02 -1.32 -19.41
C CYS A 180 3.51 -1.62 -19.21
N THR A 181 2.95 -2.55 -19.96
CA THR A 181 1.50 -2.83 -20.02
C THR A 181 1.10 -4.10 -19.29
N GLY A 182 1.98 -5.13 -19.29
CA GLY A 182 1.68 -6.48 -18.83
C GLY A 182 0.97 -7.36 -19.85
N LEU A 183 0.91 -6.92 -21.13
CA LEU A 183 0.48 -7.75 -22.23
C LEU A 183 1.50 -8.87 -22.46
N ASP A 184 1.04 -10.11 -22.61
CA ASP A 184 1.89 -11.30 -22.61
C ASP A 184 1.80 -12.17 -23.89
N ASP A 185 1.12 -11.65 -24.92
CA ASP A 185 0.88 -12.39 -26.16
C ASP A 185 2.21 -12.78 -26.86
N ASP A 186 3.15 -11.84 -26.98
CA ASP A 186 4.46 -12.03 -27.63
C ASP A 186 5.58 -12.41 -26.67
N ILE A 187 5.27 -12.53 -25.35
CA ILE A 187 6.28 -12.84 -24.34
C ILE A 187 6.28 -14.32 -24.02
N LYS A 188 7.36 -15.03 -24.46
CA LYS A 188 7.54 -16.44 -24.13
C LYS A 188 7.87 -16.66 -22.65
N SER A 189 8.71 -15.79 -22.05
CA SER A 189 9.14 -15.91 -20.66
C SER A 189 9.77 -14.60 -20.15
N GLY A 190 9.98 -14.49 -18.84
CA GLY A 190 10.74 -13.41 -18.21
C GLY A 190 9.93 -12.14 -17.92
N HIS A 191 8.59 -12.18 -18.00
CA HIS A 191 7.71 -11.16 -17.48
C HIS A 191 6.89 -11.75 -16.33
N PHE A 192 7.33 -11.51 -15.10
CA PHE A 192 6.73 -12.11 -13.92
C PHE A 192 6.81 -11.16 -12.71
N SER A 193 5.99 -11.44 -11.72
CA SER A 193 6.04 -10.83 -10.39
C SER A 193 5.47 -11.81 -9.36
N SER A 194 5.61 -11.50 -8.08
CA SER A 194 4.99 -12.27 -7.00
C SER A 194 3.94 -11.43 -6.26
N ALA A 195 3.08 -12.08 -5.50
CA ALA A 195 2.07 -11.36 -4.71
C ALA A 195 2.71 -10.41 -3.69
N TYR A 196 3.85 -10.79 -3.11
CA TYR A 196 4.61 -9.94 -2.20
C TYR A 196 5.20 -8.72 -2.90
N ASP A 197 5.81 -8.91 -4.05
CA ASP A 197 6.41 -7.82 -4.82
C ASP A 197 5.34 -6.84 -5.37
N VAL A 198 4.20 -7.37 -5.80
CA VAL A 198 3.04 -6.55 -6.15
C VAL A 198 2.59 -5.71 -4.94
N GLY A 199 2.60 -6.28 -3.75
CA GLY A 199 2.35 -5.56 -2.50
C GLY A 199 3.33 -4.41 -2.27
N LEU A 200 4.64 -4.64 -2.53
CA LEU A 200 5.69 -3.62 -2.39
C LEU A 200 5.47 -2.44 -3.34
N MET A 201 5.28 -2.69 -4.65
CA MET A 201 5.05 -1.60 -5.61
C MET A 201 3.71 -0.90 -5.39
N SER A 202 2.67 -1.62 -4.94
CA SER A 202 1.39 -1.01 -4.58
C SER A 202 1.53 -0.09 -3.37
N ARG A 203 2.30 -0.51 -2.36
CA ARG A 203 2.61 0.30 -1.18
C ARG A 203 3.39 1.56 -1.57
N GLU A 204 4.38 1.44 -2.44
CA GLU A 204 5.14 2.60 -2.93
C GLU A 204 4.19 3.61 -3.57
N LEU A 205 3.35 3.17 -4.52
CA LEU A 205 2.44 4.05 -5.23
C LEU A 205 1.46 4.78 -4.28
N ILE A 206 0.81 4.07 -3.34
CA ILE A 206 -0.21 4.71 -2.49
C ILE A 206 0.38 5.55 -1.35
N MET A 207 1.59 5.23 -0.88
CA MET A 207 2.20 5.91 0.26
C MET A 207 3.06 7.09 -0.16
N LYS A 208 3.78 6.98 -1.27
CA LYS A 208 4.62 8.07 -1.79
C LYS A 208 3.83 9.01 -2.71
N HIS A 209 2.90 8.46 -3.48
CA HIS A 209 2.14 9.19 -4.48
C HIS A 209 0.62 9.14 -4.18
N PRO A 210 0.15 9.64 -3.02
CA PRO A 210 -1.26 9.53 -2.61
C PRO A 210 -2.24 10.18 -3.59
N GLY A 211 -1.75 11.07 -4.48
CA GLY A 211 -2.52 11.67 -5.56
C GLY A 211 -3.10 10.66 -6.54
N ILE A 212 -2.56 9.43 -6.62
CA ILE A 212 -3.13 8.38 -7.47
C ILE A 212 -4.57 8.02 -7.11
N SER A 213 -4.98 8.23 -5.86
CA SER A 213 -6.34 7.97 -5.41
C SER A 213 -7.39 8.80 -6.16
N LYS A 214 -7.03 9.98 -6.68
CA LYS A 214 -7.91 10.81 -7.51
C LYS A 214 -8.37 10.08 -8.78
N TYR A 215 -7.60 9.12 -9.26
CA TYR A 215 -7.86 8.35 -10.46
C TYR A 215 -8.36 6.94 -10.13
N SER A 216 -7.70 6.25 -9.21
CA SER A 216 -7.97 4.83 -8.92
C SER A 216 -9.30 4.57 -8.23
N THR A 217 -9.92 5.60 -7.62
CA THR A 217 -11.25 5.52 -6.98
C THR A 217 -12.40 5.94 -7.90
N VAL A 218 -12.11 6.45 -9.09
CA VAL A 218 -13.14 6.86 -10.03
C VAL A 218 -13.80 5.62 -10.66
N TRP A 219 -15.13 5.52 -10.57
CA TRP A 219 -15.87 4.41 -11.17
C TRP A 219 -16.04 4.58 -12.68
N MET A 220 -16.47 5.75 -13.11
CA MET A 220 -16.68 6.09 -14.52
C MET A 220 -16.23 7.51 -14.79
N ASP A 221 -15.64 7.73 -15.96
CA ASP A 221 -15.23 9.05 -16.45
C ASP A 221 -15.39 9.06 -17.99
N THR A 222 -15.12 10.17 -18.62
CA THR A 222 -15.16 10.32 -20.07
C THR A 222 -13.95 11.10 -20.54
N ILE A 223 -13.37 10.68 -21.66
CA ILE A 223 -12.32 11.43 -22.37
C ILE A 223 -12.87 11.90 -23.73
N ILE A 224 -12.21 12.89 -24.30
CA ILE A 224 -12.51 13.42 -25.61
C ILE A 224 -11.34 13.10 -26.54
N HIS A 225 -11.58 12.28 -27.55
CA HIS A 225 -10.64 12.10 -28.65
C HIS A 225 -10.70 13.32 -29.56
N LYS A 226 -9.52 13.84 -29.89
CA LYS A 226 -9.35 14.92 -30.86
C LYS A 226 -8.50 14.41 -32.02
N THR A 227 -9.16 13.99 -33.07
CA THR A 227 -8.51 13.40 -34.24
C THR A 227 -8.79 14.23 -35.49
N LYS A 228 -8.16 13.88 -36.60
CA LYS A 228 -8.46 14.51 -37.91
C LYS A 228 -9.91 14.34 -38.35
N LYS A 229 -10.64 13.36 -37.78
CA LYS A 229 -12.06 13.08 -38.09
C LYS A 229 -13.02 13.92 -37.23
N GLY A 230 -12.49 14.71 -36.29
CA GLY A 230 -13.27 15.53 -35.36
C GLY A 230 -13.11 15.08 -33.90
N GLU A 231 -14.00 15.59 -33.04
CA GLU A 231 -14.05 15.25 -31.64
C GLU A 231 -15.09 14.16 -31.38
N SER A 232 -14.75 13.18 -30.54
CA SER A 232 -15.67 12.13 -30.08
C SER A 232 -15.46 11.82 -28.61
N GLN A 233 -16.54 11.48 -27.90
CA GLN A 233 -16.47 11.09 -26.48
C GLN A 233 -16.23 9.60 -26.36
N PHE A 234 -15.38 9.21 -25.40
CA PHE A 234 -15.13 7.82 -25.04
C PHE A 234 -15.29 7.62 -23.53
N GLY A 235 -16.17 6.70 -23.15
CA GLY A 235 -16.45 6.39 -21.74
C GLY A 235 -15.39 5.47 -21.12
N LEU A 236 -14.87 5.84 -19.97
CA LEU A 236 -14.00 5.02 -19.15
C LEU A 236 -14.80 4.34 -18.04
N THR A 237 -14.58 3.05 -17.83
CA THR A 237 -15.18 2.30 -16.71
C THR A 237 -14.07 1.59 -15.93
N ASN A 238 -14.07 1.74 -14.61
CA ASN A 238 -13.05 1.15 -13.77
C ASN A 238 -13.14 -0.38 -13.78
N THR A 239 -12.02 -1.00 -14.08
CA THR A 239 -11.90 -2.47 -14.09
C THR A 239 -11.96 -3.07 -12.68
N ASN A 240 -11.68 -2.27 -11.63
CA ASN A 240 -11.80 -2.67 -10.24
C ASN A 240 -13.22 -2.42 -9.72
N LYS A 241 -14.06 -3.43 -9.75
CA LYS A 241 -15.46 -3.33 -9.30
C LYS A 241 -15.63 -3.01 -7.81
N LEU A 242 -14.60 -3.25 -6.96
CA LEU A 242 -14.65 -2.92 -5.53
C LEU A 242 -14.85 -1.41 -5.30
N VAL A 243 -14.43 -0.57 -6.25
CA VAL A 243 -14.62 0.90 -6.19
C VAL A 243 -16.09 1.28 -5.99
N ARG A 244 -17.06 0.44 -6.42
CA ARG A 244 -18.49 0.73 -6.28
C ARG A 244 -19.09 0.43 -4.92
N PHE A 245 -18.55 -0.56 -4.21
CA PHE A 245 -19.28 -1.15 -3.08
C PHE A 245 -18.41 -1.52 -1.87
N TYR A 246 -17.08 -1.46 -1.98
CA TYR A 246 -16.25 -1.75 -0.83
C TYR A 246 -15.89 -0.46 -0.07
N ASP A 247 -16.36 -0.36 1.17
CA ASP A 247 -16.11 0.81 2.00
C ASP A 247 -14.61 1.05 2.25
N GLY A 248 -14.19 2.31 2.07
CA GLY A 248 -12.81 2.72 2.25
C GLY A 248 -11.85 2.31 1.13
N ILE A 249 -12.35 1.76 -0.01
CA ILE A 249 -11.49 1.41 -1.15
C ILE A 249 -10.74 2.63 -1.68
N THR A 250 -9.45 2.46 -1.97
CA THR A 250 -8.58 3.49 -2.56
C THR A 250 -8.00 3.07 -3.91
N GLY A 251 -8.34 1.88 -4.39
CA GLY A 251 -7.93 1.35 -5.69
C GLY A 251 -7.63 -0.14 -5.62
N LEU A 252 -6.71 -0.74 -6.39
CA LEU A 252 -5.71 -0.05 -7.20
C LEU A 252 -5.79 -0.53 -8.67
N LYS A 253 -5.46 -1.83 -8.94
CA LYS A 253 -5.35 -2.32 -10.31
C LYS A 253 -5.75 -3.77 -10.45
N THR A 254 -6.48 -4.07 -11.54
CA THR A 254 -6.76 -5.43 -12.00
C THR A 254 -5.79 -5.86 -13.11
N GLY A 255 -5.63 -7.16 -13.28
CA GLY A 255 -4.93 -7.74 -14.41
C GLY A 255 -5.64 -9.02 -14.89
N SER A 256 -5.60 -9.30 -16.18
CA SER A 256 -6.15 -10.55 -16.72
C SER A 256 -5.61 -10.81 -18.12
N THR A 257 -5.07 -12.00 -18.32
CA THR A 257 -4.75 -12.61 -19.61
C THR A 257 -5.05 -14.12 -19.52
N SER A 258 -4.97 -14.82 -20.63
CA SER A 258 -5.13 -16.27 -20.63
C SER A 258 -4.12 -16.98 -19.74
N LYS A 259 -2.86 -16.52 -19.70
CA LYS A 259 -1.76 -17.05 -18.88
C LYS A 259 -1.87 -16.62 -17.42
N ALA A 260 -2.08 -15.32 -17.18
CA ALA A 260 -2.16 -14.75 -15.83
C ALA A 260 -3.46 -15.10 -15.09
N LYS A 261 -4.49 -15.55 -15.80
CA LYS A 261 -5.86 -15.65 -15.26
C LYS A 261 -6.34 -14.32 -14.70
N TYR A 262 -6.85 -14.28 -13.47
CA TYR A 262 -7.41 -13.05 -12.89
C TYR A 262 -6.60 -12.58 -11.70
N CYS A 263 -6.04 -11.39 -11.81
CA CYS A 263 -5.21 -10.75 -10.79
C CYS A 263 -5.86 -9.46 -10.30
N LEU A 264 -5.60 -9.11 -9.03
CA LEU A 264 -6.05 -7.87 -8.40
C LEU A 264 -5.06 -7.45 -7.31
N SER A 265 -4.64 -6.20 -7.35
CA SER A 265 -4.14 -5.48 -6.19
C SER A 265 -5.23 -4.52 -5.74
N ALA A 266 -5.85 -4.78 -4.60
CA ALA A 266 -6.86 -3.92 -3.99
C ALA A 266 -6.26 -3.17 -2.80
N THR A 267 -6.54 -1.88 -2.69
CA THR A 267 -6.09 -1.04 -1.58
C THR A 267 -7.28 -0.37 -0.92
N ALA A 268 -7.28 -0.32 0.41
CA ALA A 268 -8.34 0.31 1.17
C ALA A 268 -7.78 1.03 2.40
N LYS A 269 -8.47 2.09 2.85
CA LYS A 269 -8.11 2.87 4.02
C LYS A 269 -9.31 3.05 4.95
N ARG A 270 -9.17 2.66 6.22
CA ARG A 270 -10.16 2.91 7.28
C ARG A 270 -9.43 3.37 8.55
N ASN A 271 -9.94 4.39 9.21
CA ASN A 271 -9.38 4.90 10.47
C ASN A 271 -7.85 5.13 10.43
N GLY A 272 -7.34 5.66 9.31
CA GLY A 272 -5.91 5.90 9.10
C GLY A 272 -5.10 4.67 8.68
N LEU A 273 -5.60 3.46 8.87
CA LEU A 273 -4.93 2.21 8.46
C LEU A 273 -5.14 1.97 6.96
N ASN A 274 -4.02 1.85 6.21
CA ASN A 274 -4.02 1.43 4.82
C ASN A 274 -3.73 -0.08 4.74
N LEU A 275 -4.54 -0.80 3.99
CA LEU A 275 -4.34 -2.22 3.69
C LEU A 275 -4.22 -2.46 2.19
N ILE A 276 -3.43 -3.47 1.85
CA ILE A 276 -3.24 -3.93 0.47
C ILE A 276 -3.53 -5.43 0.44
N ALA A 277 -4.46 -5.84 -0.41
CA ALA A 277 -4.76 -7.24 -0.67
C ALA A 277 -4.37 -7.57 -2.12
N VAL A 278 -3.46 -8.53 -2.28
CA VAL A 278 -3.00 -8.98 -3.59
C VAL A 278 -3.49 -10.39 -3.84
N VAL A 279 -4.19 -10.57 -4.95
CA VAL A 279 -4.66 -11.87 -5.45
C VAL A 279 -4.10 -12.05 -6.86
N MET A 280 -3.38 -13.15 -7.10
CA MET A 280 -2.82 -13.49 -8.40
C MET A 280 -3.33 -14.86 -8.84
N ALA A 281 -3.52 -15.03 -10.15
CA ALA A 281 -3.95 -16.27 -10.79
C ALA A 281 -5.25 -16.87 -10.22
N ALA A 282 -6.22 -16.02 -9.84
CA ALA A 282 -7.55 -16.50 -9.46
C ALA A 282 -8.24 -17.21 -10.65
N PRO A 283 -9.04 -18.26 -10.39
CA PRO A 283 -9.63 -19.07 -11.46
C PRO A 283 -10.67 -18.32 -12.29
N ASP A 284 -11.35 -17.34 -11.71
CA ASP A 284 -12.32 -16.49 -12.41
C ASP A 284 -12.37 -15.05 -11.85
N HIS A 285 -13.04 -14.18 -12.59
CA HIS A 285 -13.11 -12.75 -12.26
C HIS A 285 -13.87 -12.43 -10.97
N LYS A 286 -14.82 -13.26 -10.51
CA LYS A 286 -15.56 -13.06 -9.26
C LYS A 286 -14.71 -13.44 -8.06
N VAL A 287 -13.96 -14.56 -8.19
CA VAL A 287 -13.11 -15.08 -7.12
C VAL A 287 -12.03 -14.06 -6.75
N ARG A 288 -11.36 -13.39 -7.71
CA ARG A 288 -10.37 -12.36 -7.38
C ARG A 288 -10.91 -11.24 -6.49
N PHE A 289 -12.18 -10.82 -6.72
CA PHE A 289 -12.80 -9.76 -5.90
C PHE A 289 -13.22 -10.28 -4.53
N SER A 290 -13.86 -11.46 -4.47
CA SER A 290 -14.29 -12.03 -3.18
C SER A 290 -13.09 -12.38 -2.28
N GLU A 291 -11.99 -12.87 -2.84
CA GLU A 291 -10.77 -13.16 -2.06
C GLU A 291 -10.08 -11.87 -1.60
N ALA A 292 -9.97 -10.86 -2.46
CA ALA A 292 -9.40 -9.58 -2.05
C ALA A 292 -10.24 -8.89 -0.96
N GLN A 293 -11.57 -8.93 -1.08
CA GLN A 293 -12.47 -8.43 -0.04
C GLN A 293 -12.28 -9.18 1.27
N ALA A 294 -12.24 -10.51 1.25
CA ALA A 294 -12.04 -11.32 2.45
C ALA A 294 -10.70 -11.02 3.14
N LEU A 295 -9.62 -10.78 2.36
CA LEU A 295 -8.31 -10.38 2.89
C LEU A 295 -8.35 -8.99 3.53
N LEU A 296 -9.01 -8.02 2.90
CA LEU A 296 -9.17 -6.67 3.45
C LEU A 296 -10.04 -6.69 4.72
N ASP A 297 -11.16 -7.41 4.72
CA ASP A 297 -12.03 -7.56 5.88
C ASP A 297 -11.30 -8.22 7.06
N TYR A 298 -10.51 -9.27 6.78
CA TYR A 298 -9.64 -9.87 7.77
C TYR A 298 -8.62 -8.86 8.33
N GLY A 299 -7.95 -8.12 7.44
CA GLY A 299 -6.97 -7.12 7.83
C GLY A 299 -7.57 -6.05 8.74
N PHE A 300 -8.72 -5.47 8.37
CA PHE A 300 -9.40 -4.45 9.19
C PHE A 300 -9.96 -5.00 10.51
N ALA A 301 -10.33 -6.28 10.55
CA ALA A 301 -10.80 -6.92 11.78
C ALA A 301 -9.67 -7.23 12.78
N ASN A 302 -8.45 -7.46 12.30
CA ASN A 302 -7.33 -7.93 13.12
C ASN A 302 -6.18 -6.93 13.25
N CYS A 303 -6.13 -5.90 12.40
CA CYS A 303 -5.09 -4.87 12.46
C CYS A 303 -5.68 -3.56 12.97
N SER A 304 -4.90 -2.85 13.75
CA SER A 304 -5.24 -1.52 14.25
C SER A 304 -4.03 -0.62 14.23
N LEU A 305 -4.26 0.69 14.01
CA LEU A 305 -3.22 1.69 13.92
C LEU A 305 -3.16 2.48 15.22
N TYR A 306 -2.00 2.49 15.86
CA TYR A 306 -1.65 3.45 16.89
C TYR A 306 -0.97 4.66 16.23
N GLN A 307 -1.46 5.85 16.55
CA GLN A 307 -0.85 7.11 16.12
C GLN A 307 -0.65 8.03 17.31
N ASP A 308 0.46 8.75 17.30
CA ASP A 308 0.79 9.80 18.25
C ASP A 308 1.35 11.00 17.47
N ASP A 309 0.57 12.08 17.47
CA ASP A 309 0.90 13.35 16.84
C ASP A 309 1.50 14.35 17.84
N TYR A 310 1.67 13.90 19.09
CA TYR A 310 2.18 14.69 20.22
C TYR A 310 1.29 15.87 20.62
N SER A 311 0.05 15.94 20.16
CA SER A 311 -0.89 17.00 20.57
C SER A 311 -1.06 16.97 22.10
N GLY A 312 -0.84 18.15 22.74
CA GLY A 312 -0.89 18.29 24.19
C GLY A 312 0.34 17.76 24.95
N MET A 313 1.36 17.23 24.29
CA MET A 313 2.59 16.77 24.95
C MET A 313 3.54 17.96 25.17
N LYS A 314 3.95 18.17 26.41
CA LYS A 314 5.02 19.11 26.74
C LYS A 314 6.35 18.37 26.79
N PHE A 315 7.35 18.92 26.12
CA PHE A 315 8.71 18.39 26.15
C PHE A 315 9.56 19.18 27.15
N ASP A 316 10.33 18.48 27.97
CA ASP A 316 11.30 19.14 28.83
C ASP A 316 12.34 19.84 27.98
N SER A 317 12.86 20.95 28.50
CA SER A 317 13.96 21.70 27.86
C SER A 317 15.29 21.25 28.49
N PRO A 318 15.99 20.29 27.86
CA PRO A 318 17.24 19.79 28.41
C PRO A 318 18.32 20.87 28.43
N SER A 319 19.20 20.80 29.44
CA SER A 319 20.33 21.70 29.56
C SER A 319 21.46 21.34 28.60
N VAL A 320 22.09 22.36 28.01
CA VAL A 320 23.21 22.22 27.07
C VAL A 320 24.48 22.71 27.72
N ARG A 321 25.46 21.84 27.90
CA ARG A 321 26.74 22.20 28.52
C ARG A 321 27.48 23.25 27.68
N GLY A 322 27.77 24.39 28.31
CA GLY A 322 28.49 25.51 27.69
C GLY A 322 27.70 26.16 26.55
N GLY A 323 26.39 26.14 26.62
CA GLY A 323 25.49 26.72 25.60
C GLY A 323 24.81 27.99 26.02
N ILE A 324 24.51 28.84 25.04
CA ILE A 324 23.63 30.02 25.17
C ILE A 324 22.57 29.94 24.07
N PRO A 325 21.27 29.90 24.50
CA PRO A 325 20.77 29.72 25.86
C PRO A 325 21.15 28.37 26.48
N GLU A 326 21.15 28.28 27.83
CA GLU A 326 21.48 27.05 28.57
C GLU A 326 20.47 25.92 28.34
N LYS A 327 19.22 26.25 28.00
CA LYS A 327 18.12 25.33 27.77
C LYS A 327 17.78 25.23 26.29
N LEU A 328 17.56 24.02 25.82
CA LEU A 328 17.21 23.72 24.43
C LEU A 328 15.75 23.32 24.33
N THR A 329 15.00 24.02 23.50
CA THR A 329 13.66 23.57 23.11
C THR A 329 13.77 22.50 22.03
N VAL A 330 13.02 21.39 22.17
CA VAL A 330 13.06 20.24 21.27
C VAL A 330 11.69 19.96 20.68
N TYR A 331 11.67 19.30 19.51
CA TYR A 331 10.44 18.82 18.89
C TYR A 331 10.67 17.48 18.19
N PRO A 332 9.62 16.64 18.06
CA PRO A 332 9.73 15.37 17.33
C PRO A 332 9.85 15.60 15.82
N LYS A 333 10.73 14.87 15.16
CA LYS A 333 10.95 14.97 13.69
C LYS A 333 9.69 14.67 12.88
N LYS A 334 8.83 13.77 13.38
CA LYS A 334 7.58 13.33 12.72
C LYS A 334 6.67 12.69 13.76
N SER A 335 5.38 12.56 13.45
CA SER A 335 4.44 11.76 14.22
C SER A 335 4.91 10.28 14.28
N PHE A 336 4.56 9.60 15.37
CA PHE A 336 4.79 8.16 15.49
C PHE A 336 3.55 7.39 15.06
N SER A 337 3.75 6.31 14.31
CA SER A 337 2.69 5.36 14.00
C SER A 337 3.21 3.93 14.05
N HIS A 338 2.36 3.02 14.54
CA HIS A 338 2.65 1.58 14.58
C HIS A 338 1.38 0.79 14.31
N THR A 339 1.46 -0.20 13.42
CA THR A 339 0.34 -1.10 13.13
C THR A 339 0.46 -2.35 13.99
N PHE A 340 -0.56 -2.61 14.80
CA PHE A 340 -0.69 -3.84 15.55
C PHE A 340 -1.50 -4.85 14.72
N THR A 341 -1.05 -6.10 14.70
CA THR A 341 -1.71 -7.23 14.04
C THR A 341 -2.52 -8.10 15.01
N ALA A 342 -2.75 -7.58 16.21
CA ALA A 342 -3.58 -8.18 17.27
C ALA A 342 -4.19 -7.05 18.10
N ALA A 343 -5.16 -7.40 18.94
CA ALA A 343 -5.70 -6.44 19.90
C ALA A 343 -4.60 -5.88 20.82
N TYR A 344 -4.61 -4.59 21.04
CA TYR A 344 -3.67 -3.91 21.95
C TYR A 344 -4.40 -2.94 22.86
N GLU A 345 -3.80 -2.63 23.99
CA GLU A 345 -4.28 -1.64 24.94
C GLU A 345 -3.44 -0.37 24.84
N LYS A 346 -4.07 0.72 24.38
CA LYS A 346 -3.39 2.00 24.13
C LYS A 346 -2.67 2.55 25.37
N ASN A 347 -3.22 2.35 26.55
CA ASN A 347 -2.67 2.78 27.85
C ASN A 347 -1.42 2.00 28.27
N LYS A 348 -1.16 0.83 27.69
CA LYS A 348 0.06 0.04 27.94
C LYS A 348 1.22 0.37 27.00
N ILE A 349 1.04 1.37 26.12
CA ILE A 349 2.14 1.87 25.30
C ILE A 349 2.96 2.85 26.14
N GLU A 350 4.19 2.47 26.39
CA GLU A 350 5.14 3.28 27.14
C GLU A 350 5.91 4.20 26.21
N LYS A 351 6.15 5.45 26.67
CA LYS A 351 6.95 6.44 25.98
C LYS A 351 8.11 6.86 26.87
N LYS A 352 9.33 6.65 26.40
CA LYS A 352 10.54 7.06 27.12
C LYS A 352 11.33 8.07 26.29
N ILE A 353 11.52 9.28 26.84
CA ILE A 353 12.39 10.30 26.25
C ILE A 353 13.81 10.05 26.76
N THR A 354 14.77 10.10 25.83
CA THR A 354 16.19 9.98 26.15
C THR A 354 16.95 11.01 25.35
N TYR A 355 17.75 11.85 26.03
CA TYR A 355 18.64 12.81 25.41
C TYR A 355 20.05 12.26 25.32
N GLN A 356 20.79 12.70 24.29
CA GLN A 356 22.23 12.49 24.21
C GLN A 356 22.94 13.49 25.17
N GLU A 357 24.25 13.35 25.37
CA GLU A 357 25.04 14.38 26.05
C GLU A 357 25.03 15.65 25.17
N LEU A 358 24.42 16.73 25.66
CA LEU A 358 24.26 17.96 24.92
C LEU A 358 25.38 18.94 25.25
N LYS A 359 26.23 19.23 24.27
CA LYS A 359 27.34 20.18 24.35
C LYS A 359 27.29 21.19 23.21
N ALA A 360 27.42 22.45 23.55
CA ALA A 360 27.43 23.51 22.54
C ALA A 360 28.70 23.48 21.65
N PRO A 361 28.60 23.90 20.37
CA PRO A 361 27.41 24.47 19.73
C PRO A 361 26.46 23.41 19.18
N ILE A 362 25.16 23.69 19.14
CA ILE A 362 24.13 22.83 18.53
C ILE A 362 23.37 23.66 17.50
N LYS A 363 23.23 23.15 16.28
CA LYS A 363 22.45 23.80 15.23
C LYS A 363 20.98 23.36 15.27
N LYS A 364 20.08 24.27 14.94
CA LYS A 364 18.66 23.96 14.71
C LYS A 364 18.51 22.78 13.75
N GLY A 365 17.59 21.86 14.05
CA GLY A 365 17.36 20.65 13.26
C GLY A 365 18.29 19.47 13.60
N THR A 366 19.31 19.67 14.46
CA THR A 366 20.16 18.56 14.94
C THR A 366 19.35 17.61 15.82
N ALA A 367 19.52 16.29 15.61
CA ALA A 367 18.93 15.27 16.47
C ALA A 367 19.66 15.24 17.83
N VAL A 368 18.91 15.50 18.91
CA VAL A 368 19.45 15.69 20.27
C VAL A 368 18.95 14.63 21.25
N GLY A 369 18.05 13.78 20.83
CA GLY A 369 17.46 12.70 21.62
C GLY A 369 16.46 11.90 20.83
N PHE A 370 15.76 11.02 21.54
CA PHE A 370 14.74 10.15 20.96
C PHE A 370 13.57 9.93 21.90
N ILE A 371 12.37 9.82 21.34
CA ILE A 371 11.23 9.21 22.01
C ILE A 371 11.23 7.74 21.62
N THR A 372 11.39 6.84 22.58
CA THR A 372 11.28 5.39 22.36
C THR A 372 9.88 4.95 22.77
N TYR A 373 9.20 4.27 21.87
CA TYR A 373 7.90 3.64 22.11
C TYR A 373 8.09 2.17 22.38
N SER A 374 7.46 1.65 23.43
CA SER A 374 7.47 0.23 23.79
C SER A 374 6.08 -0.27 24.17
N TYR A 375 5.86 -1.55 23.97
CA TYR A 375 4.63 -2.27 24.34
C TYR A 375 5.02 -3.65 24.85
N GLN A 376 4.60 -4.00 26.08
CA GLN A 376 4.95 -5.27 26.73
C GLN A 376 6.44 -5.57 26.68
N GLY A 377 7.29 -4.57 26.97
CA GLY A 377 8.75 -4.70 26.99
C GLY A 377 9.43 -4.74 25.62
N LYS A 378 8.67 -4.77 24.51
CA LYS A 378 9.24 -4.73 23.14
C LYS A 378 9.23 -3.31 22.60
N THR A 379 10.35 -2.88 22.01
CA THR A 379 10.44 -1.58 21.33
C THR A 379 9.64 -1.62 20.03
N LEU A 380 8.68 -0.71 19.90
CA LEU A 380 7.87 -0.51 18.69
C LEU A 380 8.58 0.39 17.66
N GLY A 381 9.33 1.37 18.16
CA GLY A 381 10.09 2.30 17.33
C GLY A 381 10.64 3.49 18.09
N LYS A 382 11.41 4.35 17.39
CA LYS A 382 12.01 5.56 17.93
C LYS A 382 11.74 6.74 17.02
N VAL A 383 11.46 7.90 17.60
CA VAL A 383 11.33 9.18 16.89
C VAL A 383 12.41 10.13 17.36
N PRO A 384 13.24 10.68 16.46
CA PRO A 384 14.24 11.68 16.82
C PRO A 384 13.59 12.96 17.35
N LEU A 385 14.17 13.51 18.40
CA LEU A 385 13.92 14.86 18.89
C LEU A 385 14.94 15.80 18.29
N LEU A 386 14.47 16.87 17.66
CA LEU A 386 15.30 17.85 16.97
C LEU A 386 15.35 19.16 17.76
N ALA A 387 16.51 19.83 17.72
CA ALA A 387 16.69 21.17 18.25
C ALA A 387 15.81 22.19 17.49
N MET A 388 15.02 23.02 18.21
CA MET A 388 14.20 24.07 17.60
C MET A 388 14.97 25.36 17.31
N GLN A 389 16.12 25.55 17.97
CA GLN A 389 16.92 26.76 17.88
C GLN A 389 18.41 26.42 17.87
N ASP A 390 19.21 27.40 17.44
CA ASP A 390 20.66 27.32 17.56
C ASP A 390 21.06 27.57 19.00
N ILE A 391 22.03 26.79 19.49
CA ILE A 391 22.71 27.01 20.76
C ILE A 391 24.17 27.36 20.45
N LYS A 392 24.57 28.57 20.78
CA LYS A 392 25.95 29.02 20.60
C LYS A 392 26.81 28.55 21.76
N LYS A 393 28.10 28.41 21.52
CA LYS A 393 29.06 28.16 22.59
C LYS A 393 29.24 29.44 23.41
N ALA A 394 29.11 29.33 24.74
CA ALA A 394 29.34 30.46 25.67
C ALA A 394 30.79 30.90 25.62
N GLY A 395 30.99 32.22 25.52
CA GLY A 395 32.30 32.85 25.67
C GLY A 395 32.56 33.28 27.11
N TYR A 396 33.73 33.90 27.35
CA TYR A 396 34.13 34.35 28.70
C TYR A 396 33.14 35.39 29.28
N THR A 397 32.71 36.36 28.47
CA THR A 397 31.76 37.42 28.89
C THR A 397 30.40 36.83 29.25
N ASP A 398 29.97 35.79 28.58
CA ASP A 398 28.70 35.12 28.85
C ASP A 398 28.71 34.40 30.19
N TYR A 399 29.82 33.70 30.50
CA TYR A 399 30.02 33.07 31.84
C TYR A 399 30.08 34.08 32.96
N LEU A 400 30.67 35.29 32.75
CA LEU A 400 30.72 36.33 33.74
C LEU A 400 29.30 36.89 34.02
N LEU A 401 28.51 37.14 32.97
CA LEU A 401 27.12 37.60 33.12
C LEU A 401 26.26 36.55 33.85
N MET A 402 26.38 35.25 33.46
CA MET A 402 25.66 34.18 34.15
C MET A 402 26.05 34.03 35.62
N ALA A 403 27.30 34.26 35.97
CA ALA A 403 27.74 34.28 37.36
C ALA A 403 27.17 35.45 38.16
N LEU A 404 27.14 36.65 37.57
CA LEU A 404 26.53 37.85 38.17
C LEU A 404 25.02 37.67 38.36
N ASP A 405 24.28 37.15 37.38
CA ASP A 405 22.82 36.88 37.49
C ASP A 405 22.51 35.88 38.60
N ARG A 406 23.32 34.83 38.75
CA ARG A 406 23.17 33.85 39.87
C ARG A 406 23.44 34.45 41.22
N LEU A 407 24.41 35.35 41.33
CA LEU A 407 24.68 36.09 42.57
C LEU A 407 23.58 37.05 42.96
N LEU A 408 23.00 37.73 41.97
CA LEU A 408 21.88 38.71 42.16
C LEU A 408 20.54 38.03 42.47
N MET A 409 20.34 36.79 42.02
CA MET A 409 19.12 36.00 42.33
C MET A 409 19.23 35.18 43.61
N ALA A 410 20.39 35.06 44.20
CA ALA A 410 20.66 34.33 45.47
C ALA A 410 20.57 35.26 46.72
N GLY A 411 20.32 36.55 46.57
CA GLY A 411 19.99 37.54 47.61
C GLY A 411 18.52 37.90 47.58
#